data_271e6ac5b4b36fe87b4c4371626606f6
#
_entry.id   271e6ac5b4b36fe87b4c4371626606f6
#
_cell.length_a   1.000
_cell.length_b   1.000
_cell.length_c   1.000
_cell.angle_alpha   90.00
_cell.angle_beta   90.00
_cell.angle_gamma   90.00
#
_symmetry.space_group_name_H-M   'P 1'
#
loop_
_entity.id
_entity.type
_entity.pdbx_description
1 polymer ?
#
loop_
_entity_poly.entity_id
_entity_poly.type
_entity_poly.pdbx_seq_one_letter_code
_entity_poly.pdbx_strand_id
1 'polypeptide(L)'
;MRKGAGRGSPCCPARAQLRGKESEEMIPLERSGRPGSNETMMNMTILWHDRDTLGAERCTLSSLQSGFRLASTALCPADGVPLQVAYTVDVDADWCTRHVVVHVEMPHAVADLALSADGAGAWWSQDEALSSIAGCLDVDLGITPATNTLPIRRLRLQPGAVATIGVAWVAFPSLRIVRSEQQYECLAVGQYRFRSGTYSAHLVVDAEGLVQDYEGAWRAIAQG
;
A
#
# COMPACT_ATOMS: atom_id res chain seq x y z
N MET A 1 -22.02 -56.67 13.99
CA MET A 1 -22.45 -57.24 12.68
C MET A 1 -22.32 -56.17 11.63
N ARG A 2 -21.41 -56.40 10.66
CA ARG A 2 -21.43 -56.12 9.21
C ARG A 2 -21.76 -54.71 8.78
N LYS A 3 -20.75 -54.00 8.25
CA LYS A 3 -20.27 -53.93 6.84
C LYS A 3 -21.12 -53.01 5.96
N GLY A 4 -20.41 -52.05 5.34
CA GLY A 4 -20.77 -51.50 4.07
C GLY A 4 -19.86 -50.36 3.65
N ALA A 5 -18.77 -50.66 2.97
CA ALA A 5 -17.90 -49.72 2.30
C ALA A 5 -18.56 -49.24 1.00
N GLY A 6 -18.43 -47.98 0.68
CA GLY A 6 -18.77 -47.40 -0.62
C GLY A 6 -17.68 -46.46 -1.07
N ARG A 7 -16.77 -46.96 -1.91
CA ARG A 7 -15.77 -46.19 -2.64
C ARG A 7 -16.47 -45.50 -3.83
N GLY A 8 -16.06 -44.31 -4.10
CA GLY A 8 -16.37 -43.65 -5.34
C GLY A 8 -15.29 -42.61 -5.63
N SER A 9 -14.30 -43.01 -6.38
CA SER A 9 -13.22 -42.23 -6.98
C SER A 9 -13.68 -41.62 -8.32
N PRO A 10 -12.82 -40.94 -9.05
CA PRO A 10 -12.91 -39.54 -9.38
C PRO A 10 -13.32 -39.36 -10.86
N CYS A 11 -13.84 -38.23 -11.21
CA CYS A 11 -13.97 -37.83 -12.62
C CYS A 11 -13.31 -36.47 -12.85
N CYS A 12 -12.12 -36.56 -13.41
CA CYS A 12 -11.51 -35.47 -14.16
C CYS A 12 -11.98 -35.59 -15.62
N PRO A 13 -12.49 -34.60 -16.28
CA PRO A 13 -12.58 -34.60 -17.73
C PRO A 13 -11.48 -33.78 -18.39
N ALA A 14 -10.93 -34.43 -19.34
CA ALA A 14 -10.06 -34.14 -20.45
C ALA A 14 -9.86 -32.67 -20.85
N ARG A 15 -8.58 -32.35 -21.07
CA ARG A 15 -8.06 -31.30 -21.94
C ARG A 15 -8.72 -31.31 -23.32
N ALA A 16 -9.44 -30.25 -23.65
CA ALA A 16 -9.76 -29.92 -25.03
C ALA A 16 -8.65 -29.01 -25.59
N GLN A 17 -7.92 -29.53 -26.54
CA GLN A 17 -7.03 -28.76 -27.43
C GLN A 17 -7.88 -27.94 -28.38
N LEU A 18 -7.90 -26.63 -28.22
CA LEU A 18 -8.34 -25.72 -29.26
C LEU A 18 -7.10 -25.20 -29.99
N ARG A 19 -6.87 -25.76 -31.17
CA ARG A 19 -6.07 -25.14 -32.24
C ARG A 19 -6.97 -24.15 -32.96
N GLY A 20 -6.68 -22.88 -32.84
CA GLY A 20 -7.22 -21.80 -33.64
C GLY A 20 -6.10 -20.81 -33.87
N LYS A 21 -5.56 -20.79 -35.10
CA LYS A 21 -4.75 -19.70 -35.60
C LYS A 21 -5.68 -18.56 -35.93
N GLU A 22 -5.62 -17.48 -35.18
CA GLU A 22 -6.02 -16.17 -35.66
C GLU A 22 -4.91 -15.21 -35.30
N SER A 23 -4.32 -14.61 -36.33
CA SER A 23 -3.37 -13.53 -36.27
C SER A 23 -4.13 -12.26 -35.87
N GLU A 24 -4.12 -11.90 -34.60
CA GLU A 24 -4.53 -10.58 -34.14
C GLU A 24 -3.42 -9.58 -34.48
N GLU A 25 -3.74 -8.69 -35.38
CA GLU A 25 -3.03 -7.47 -35.69
C GLU A 25 -2.94 -6.61 -34.43
N MET A 26 -1.74 -6.51 -33.87
CA MET A 26 -1.45 -5.56 -32.78
C MET A 26 -1.61 -4.14 -33.31
N ILE A 27 -2.64 -3.43 -32.83
CA ILE A 27 -2.78 -1.99 -33.05
C ILE A 27 -1.63 -1.30 -32.31
N PRO A 28 -0.76 -0.52 -32.97
CA PRO A 28 0.29 0.23 -32.29
C PRO A 28 -0.36 1.33 -31.42
N LEU A 29 -0.11 1.32 -30.13
CA LEU A 29 -0.38 2.46 -29.26
C LEU A 29 0.55 3.61 -29.71
N GLU A 30 -0.01 4.58 -30.42
CA GLU A 30 0.68 5.82 -30.75
C GLU A 30 1.14 6.54 -29.48
N ARG A 31 2.44 6.66 -29.33
CA ARG A 31 3.05 7.53 -28.30
C ARG A 31 2.90 8.99 -28.75
N SER A 32 1.87 9.66 -28.30
CA SER A 32 1.72 11.09 -28.50
C SER A 32 2.69 11.86 -27.63
N GLY A 33 3.50 12.71 -28.28
CA GLY A 33 4.02 13.97 -27.77
C GLY A 33 5.08 13.93 -26.68
N ARG A 34 6.33 14.24 -27.05
CA ARG A 34 7.39 14.69 -26.13
C ARG A 34 7.03 16.03 -25.53
N PRO A 35 7.09 16.22 -24.22
CA PRO A 35 7.45 17.51 -23.64
C PRO A 35 8.96 17.53 -23.37
N GLY A 36 9.58 18.65 -23.67
CA GLY A 36 10.98 18.89 -23.34
C GLY A 36 11.12 19.19 -21.85
N SER A 37 12.21 18.72 -21.36
CA SER A 37 12.93 18.80 -20.11
C SER A 37 13.09 17.41 -19.47
N ASN A 38 14.34 17.01 -19.36
CA ASN A 38 14.78 15.65 -19.01
C ASN A 38 14.80 15.48 -17.47
N GLU A 39 13.65 15.62 -16.81
CA GLU A 39 13.45 15.05 -15.47
C GLU A 39 12.87 13.66 -15.69
N THR A 40 13.64 12.63 -15.33
CA THR A 40 13.17 11.26 -15.36
C THR A 40 12.02 11.16 -14.36
N MET A 41 10.78 11.22 -14.86
CA MET A 41 9.58 11.06 -14.06
C MET A 41 9.57 9.65 -13.46
N MET A 42 9.71 9.57 -12.13
CA MET A 42 9.57 8.30 -11.43
C MET A 42 8.15 7.78 -11.63
N ASN A 43 8.03 6.54 -12.07
CA ASN A 43 6.74 5.84 -12.17
C ASN A 43 7.01 4.35 -11.98
N MET A 44 6.81 3.88 -10.77
CA MET A 44 7.09 2.50 -10.37
C MET A 44 5.80 1.84 -9.91
N THR A 45 5.57 0.64 -10.38
CA THR A 45 4.42 -0.16 -9.94
C THR A 45 4.91 -1.39 -9.18
N ILE A 46 4.27 -1.69 -8.08
CA ILE A 46 4.53 -2.86 -7.26
C ILE A 46 3.22 -3.61 -6.99
N LEU A 47 3.30 -4.93 -6.96
CA LEU A 47 2.20 -5.80 -6.57
C LEU A 47 2.62 -6.57 -5.32
N TRP A 48 1.87 -6.40 -4.25
CA TRP A 48 2.02 -7.15 -3.01
C TRP A 48 0.92 -8.21 -2.86
N HIS A 49 1.24 -9.27 -2.14
CA HIS A 49 0.24 -10.15 -1.56
C HIS A 49 0.34 -10.15 -0.04
N ASP A 50 -0.80 -10.21 0.62
CA ASP A 50 -0.92 -10.40 2.06
C ASP A 50 -0.77 -11.90 2.39
N ARG A 51 0.17 -12.22 3.27
CA ARG A 51 0.48 -13.60 3.65
C ARG A 51 -0.56 -14.22 4.58
N ASP A 52 -1.24 -13.38 5.36
CA ASP A 52 -2.22 -13.83 6.34
C ASP A 52 -3.60 -14.05 5.72
N THR A 53 -4.04 -13.13 4.86
CA THR A 53 -5.41 -13.11 4.34
C THR A 53 -5.52 -13.50 2.87
N LEU A 54 -4.39 -13.69 2.17
CA LEU A 54 -4.32 -13.90 0.72
C LEU A 54 -4.86 -12.71 -0.09
N GLY A 55 -4.94 -11.54 0.53
CA GLY A 55 -5.23 -10.29 -0.15
C GLY A 55 -4.11 -9.88 -1.11
N ALA A 56 -4.40 -8.95 -2.00
CA ALA A 56 -3.43 -8.40 -2.93
C ALA A 56 -3.60 -6.89 -3.07
N GLU A 57 -2.49 -6.19 -3.33
CA GLU A 57 -2.48 -4.75 -3.53
C GLU A 57 -1.56 -4.39 -4.69
N ARG A 58 -2.09 -3.60 -5.63
CA ARG A 58 -1.30 -2.97 -6.69
C ARG A 58 -1.14 -1.49 -6.38
N CYS A 59 0.08 -1.06 -6.12
CA CYS A 59 0.43 0.32 -5.84
C CYS A 59 1.36 0.89 -6.92
N THR A 60 1.18 2.16 -7.24
CA THR A 60 2.08 2.94 -8.09
C THR A 60 2.64 4.11 -7.30
N LEU A 61 3.96 4.27 -7.30
CA LEU A 61 4.67 5.45 -6.83
C LEU A 61 5.06 6.29 -8.04
N SER A 62 4.59 7.52 -8.11
CA SER A 62 4.88 8.44 -9.21
C SER A 62 5.35 9.80 -8.71
N SER A 63 6.23 10.46 -9.48
CA SER A 63 6.61 11.85 -9.23
C SER A 63 5.46 12.78 -9.59
N LEU A 64 5.26 13.82 -8.78
CA LEU A 64 4.45 14.99 -9.07
C LEU A 64 5.37 16.20 -9.31
N GLN A 65 4.80 17.32 -9.73
CA GLN A 65 5.57 18.55 -9.91
C GLN A 65 6.24 19.04 -8.60
N SER A 66 5.64 18.77 -7.45
CA SER A 66 6.10 19.23 -6.13
C SER A 66 6.17 18.12 -5.08
N GLY A 67 6.47 16.88 -5.49
CA GLY A 67 6.54 15.76 -4.56
C GLY A 67 6.23 14.42 -5.22
N PHE A 68 5.51 13.55 -4.51
CA PHE A 68 5.25 12.19 -4.97
C PHE A 68 3.80 11.77 -4.66
N ARG A 69 3.31 10.78 -5.39
CA ARG A 69 2.01 10.14 -5.17
C ARG A 69 2.14 8.64 -5.06
N LEU A 70 1.57 8.07 -4.02
CA LEU A 70 1.18 6.68 -3.96
C LEU A 70 -0.29 6.57 -4.41
N ALA A 71 -0.58 5.72 -5.38
CA ALA A 71 -1.93 5.42 -5.84
C ALA A 71 -2.12 3.91 -5.89
N SER A 72 -3.15 3.39 -5.23
CA SER A 72 -3.29 1.95 -5.00
C SER A 72 -4.72 1.45 -5.07
N THR A 73 -4.82 0.15 -5.36
CA THR A 73 -6.03 -0.65 -5.14
C THR A 73 -5.65 -1.93 -4.43
N ALA A 74 -6.29 -2.18 -3.29
CA ALA A 74 -6.15 -3.40 -2.49
C ALA A 74 -7.46 -4.18 -2.45
N LEU A 75 -7.35 -5.51 -2.48
CA LEU A 75 -8.44 -6.46 -2.27
C LEU A 75 -8.06 -7.33 -1.08
N CYS A 76 -8.76 -7.18 0.03
CA CYS A 76 -8.40 -7.87 1.27
C CYS A 76 -9.61 -7.99 2.20
N PRO A 77 -9.65 -8.97 3.09
CA PRO A 77 -10.60 -8.96 4.20
C PRO A 77 -10.08 -8.09 5.34
N ALA A 78 -11.00 -7.38 6.02
CA ALA A 78 -10.74 -6.77 7.31
C ALA A 78 -11.91 -7.09 8.25
N ASP A 79 -11.61 -7.63 9.44
CA ASP A 79 -12.61 -8.11 10.41
C ASP A 79 -13.63 -9.10 9.79
N GLY A 80 -13.17 -9.93 8.84
CA GLY A 80 -14.01 -10.90 8.12
C GLY A 80 -14.89 -10.31 7.02
N VAL A 81 -14.79 -9.00 6.74
CA VAL A 81 -15.50 -8.32 5.67
C VAL A 81 -14.61 -8.22 4.42
N PRO A 82 -15.04 -8.68 3.23
CA PRO A 82 -14.28 -8.48 2.01
C PRO A 82 -14.32 -7.00 1.61
N LEU A 83 -13.14 -6.41 1.43
CA LEU A 83 -12.98 -5.01 1.05
C LEU A 83 -12.31 -4.88 -0.32
N GLN A 84 -12.76 -3.89 -1.09
CA GLN A 84 -11.96 -3.24 -2.11
C GLN A 84 -11.62 -1.85 -1.60
N VAL A 85 -10.34 -1.54 -1.55
CA VAL A 85 -9.85 -0.23 -1.09
C VAL A 85 -9.05 0.41 -2.20
N ALA A 86 -9.50 1.58 -2.66
CA ALA A 86 -8.73 2.45 -3.53
C ALA A 86 -8.25 3.65 -2.72
N TYR A 87 -6.97 4.04 -2.86
CA TYR A 87 -6.47 5.23 -2.19
C TYR A 87 -5.42 5.98 -3.00
N THR A 88 -5.28 7.26 -2.69
CA THR A 88 -4.14 8.09 -3.08
C THR A 88 -3.57 8.79 -1.85
N VAL A 89 -2.24 8.86 -1.78
CA VAL A 89 -1.51 9.65 -0.79
C VAL A 89 -0.52 10.53 -1.54
N ASP A 90 -0.69 11.84 -1.45
CA ASP A 90 0.24 12.82 -1.97
C ASP A 90 1.16 13.30 -0.85
N VAL A 91 2.44 13.35 -1.14
CA VAL A 91 3.47 13.89 -0.26
C VAL A 91 4.24 15.01 -0.97
N ASP A 92 4.83 15.92 -0.21
CA ASP A 92 5.74 16.93 -0.75
C ASP A 92 7.14 16.37 -1.05
N ALA A 93 8.05 17.24 -1.47
CA ALA A 93 9.44 16.88 -1.77
C ALA A 93 10.22 16.33 -0.55
N ASP A 94 9.80 16.69 0.67
CA ASP A 94 10.36 16.21 1.93
C ASP A 94 9.65 14.96 2.46
N TRP A 95 8.72 14.38 1.69
CA TRP A 95 7.92 13.19 2.02
C TRP A 95 6.92 13.40 3.16
N CYS A 96 6.57 14.63 3.51
CA CYS A 96 5.48 14.92 4.42
C CYS A 96 4.14 14.78 3.70
N THR A 97 3.16 14.15 4.34
CA THR A 97 1.81 13.97 3.77
C THR A 97 1.12 15.30 3.52
N ARG A 98 0.47 15.45 2.37
CA ARG A 98 -0.27 16.64 1.96
C ARG A 98 -1.75 16.35 1.70
N HIS A 99 -2.06 15.27 1.00
CA HIS A 99 -3.43 14.85 0.71
C HIS A 99 -3.57 13.34 0.82
N VAL A 100 -4.70 12.91 1.35
CA VAL A 100 -5.08 11.50 1.43
C VAL A 100 -6.52 11.38 0.96
N VAL A 101 -6.77 10.48 0.04
CA VAL A 101 -8.12 10.08 -0.37
C VAL A 101 -8.21 8.57 -0.28
N VAL A 102 -9.22 8.08 0.40
CA VAL A 102 -9.50 6.65 0.54
C VAL A 102 -10.95 6.39 0.19
N HIS A 103 -11.17 5.37 -0.64
CA HIS A 103 -12.48 4.86 -1.01
C HIS A 103 -12.52 3.37 -0.65
N VAL A 104 -13.49 2.96 0.16
CA VAL A 104 -13.68 1.58 0.62
C VAL A 104 -15.03 1.06 0.16
N GLU A 105 -15.02 0.03 -0.65
CA GLU A 105 -16.22 -0.73 -1.03
C GLU A 105 -16.35 -1.97 -0.12
N MET A 106 -17.52 -2.13 0.45
CA MET A 106 -17.94 -3.26 1.27
C MET A 106 -19.20 -3.90 0.66
N PRO A 107 -19.57 -5.15 0.99
CA PRO A 107 -20.71 -5.82 0.36
C PRO A 107 -22.05 -5.05 0.38
N HIS A 108 -22.24 -4.17 1.37
CA HIS A 108 -23.50 -3.44 1.58
C HIS A 108 -23.28 -1.97 1.93
N ALA A 109 -22.07 -1.45 1.80
CA ALA A 109 -21.74 -0.08 2.16
C ALA A 109 -20.52 0.42 1.38
N VAL A 110 -20.40 1.73 1.31
CA VAL A 110 -19.23 2.46 0.81
C VAL A 110 -18.81 3.44 1.91
N ALA A 111 -17.52 3.63 2.09
CA ALA A 111 -16.99 4.64 2.99
C ALA A 111 -15.87 5.42 2.31
N ASP A 112 -15.87 6.73 2.52
CA ASP A 112 -14.88 7.65 1.94
C ASP A 112 -14.18 8.43 3.05
N LEU A 113 -12.90 8.72 2.83
CA LEU A 113 -12.10 9.58 3.66
C LEU A 113 -11.28 10.53 2.79
N ALA A 114 -11.33 11.83 3.10
CA ALA A 114 -10.47 12.82 2.49
C ALA A 114 -9.79 13.64 3.59
N LEU A 115 -8.44 13.70 3.54
CA LEU A 115 -7.64 14.48 4.47
C LEU A 115 -6.74 15.44 3.70
N SER A 116 -6.48 16.60 4.28
CA SER A 116 -5.43 17.51 3.87
C SER A 116 -4.50 17.83 5.02
N ALA A 117 -3.23 18.11 4.71
CA ALA A 117 -2.21 18.49 5.68
C ALA A 117 -1.31 19.60 5.11
N ASP A 118 -0.75 20.42 6.00
CA ASP A 118 0.18 21.51 5.61
C ASP A 118 1.63 21.04 5.43
N GLY A 119 1.92 19.76 5.77
CA GLY A 119 3.29 19.24 5.80
C GLY A 119 4.09 19.67 7.04
N ALA A 120 3.49 20.44 7.95
CA ALA A 120 4.09 20.92 9.19
C ALA A 120 3.37 20.40 10.45
N GLY A 121 2.36 19.52 10.25
CA GLY A 121 1.66 18.81 11.32
C GLY A 121 0.24 19.30 11.60
N ALA A 122 -0.29 20.23 10.86
CA ALA A 122 -1.71 20.57 10.89
C ALA A 122 -2.49 19.73 9.87
N TRP A 123 -3.66 19.23 10.27
CA TRP A 123 -4.50 18.33 9.49
C TRP A 123 -5.96 18.78 9.48
N TRP A 124 -6.63 18.51 8.37
CA TRP A 124 -8.05 18.84 8.18
C TRP A 124 -8.77 17.69 7.46
N SER A 125 -10.07 17.56 7.76
CA SER A 125 -11.04 16.78 6.99
C SER A 125 -12.23 17.69 6.70
N GLN A 126 -12.59 17.88 5.43
CA GLN A 126 -13.70 18.76 5.03
C GLN A 126 -13.66 20.14 5.71
N ASP A 127 -12.48 20.77 5.73
CA ASP A 127 -12.22 22.08 6.37
C ASP A 127 -12.27 22.09 7.93
N GLU A 128 -12.55 20.95 8.56
CA GLU A 128 -12.52 20.79 10.01
C GLU A 128 -11.11 20.37 10.48
N ALA A 129 -10.55 21.13 11.42
CA ALA A 129 -9.20 20.85 11.94
C ALA A 129 -9.18 19.60 12.83
N LEU A 130 -8.25 18.69 12.57
CA LEU A 130 -8.09 17.43 13.30
C LEU A 130 -7.00 17.57 14.39
N SER A 131 -7.32 18.21 15.50
CA SER A 131 -6.37 18.46 16.60
C SER A 131 -5.84 17.18 17.26
N SER A 132 -6.57 16.06 17.17
CA SER A 132 -6.18 14.76 17.73
C SER A 132 -4.94 14.14 17.09
N ILE A 133 -4.61 14.54 15.86
CA ILE A 133 -3.43 14.08 15.10
C ILE A 133 -2.44 15.22 14.80
N ALA A 134 -2.59 16.34 15.49
CA ALA A 134 -1.67 17.46 15.34
C ALA A 134 -0.22 17.04 15.60
N GLY A 135 0.72 17.55 14.78
CA GLY A 135 2.13 17.22 14.82
C GLY A 135 2.53 15.92 14.12
N CYS A 136 1.57 15.14 13.57
CA CYS A 136 1.89 14.04 12.67
C CYS A 136 2.30 14.60 11.29
N LEU A 137 3.37 14.03 10.70
CA LEU A 137 3.82 14.37 9.35
C LEU A 137 3.46 13.28 8.34
N ASP A 138 3.23 12.08 8.83
CA ASP A 138 2.95 10.90 8.02
C ASP A 138 1.54 10.38 8.28
N VAL A 139 0.85 9.94 7.24
CA VAL A 139 -0.31 9.07 7.35
C VAL A 139 0.15 7.62 7.37
N ASP A 140 -0.54 6.78 8.14
CA ASP A 140 -0.43 5.33 8.08
C ASP A 140 -1.80 4.72 7.82
N LEU A 141 -1.96 4.10 6.65
CA LEU A 141 -3.16 3.35 6.28
C LEU A 141 -2.98 1.90 6.76
N GLY A 142 -3.64 1.51 7.83
CA GLY A 142 -3.44 0.23 8.52
C GLY A 142 -3.75 -1.04 7.72
N ILE A 143 -3.94 -0.93 6.41
CA ILE A 143 -4.29 -2.00 5.48
C ILE A 143 -3.22 -2.24 4.40
N THR A 144 -2.15 -1.47 4.40
CA THR A 144 -1.16 -1.47 3.31
C THR A 144 0.27 -1.37 3.83
N PRO A 145 1.26 -1.97 3.15
CA PRO A 145 2.67 -1.72 3.42
C PRO A 145 3.17 -0.41 2.79
N ALA A 146 2.44 0.18 1.84
CA ALA A 146 2.90 1.31 1.03
C ALA A 146 3.22 2.55 1.86
N THR A 147 2.42 2.84 2.90
CA THR A 147 2.60 4.04 3.73
C THR A 147 3.84 4.01 4.61
N ASN A 148 4.48 2.84 4.81
CA ASN A 148 5.81 2.76 5.46
C ASN A 148 6.89 3.48 4.65
N THR A 149 6.70 3.62 3.34
CA THR A 149 7.62 4.35 2.46
C THR A 149 7.78 5.82 2.89
N LEU A 150 6.72 6.44 3.39
CA LEU A 150 6.72 7.84 3.78
C LEU A 150 7.77 8.15 4.86
N PRO A 151 7.68 7.59 6.08
CA PRO A 151 8.67 7.83 7.12
C PRO A 151 10.06 7.30 6.75
N ILE A 152 10.19 6.20 6.01
CA ILE A 152 11.48 5.67 5.56
C ILE A 152 12.20 6.69 4.67
N ARG A 153 11.49 7.28 3.70
CA ARG A 153 12.03 8.31 2.79
C ARG A 153 12.27 9.64 3.49
N ARG A 154 11.38 10.04 4.38
CA ARG A 154 11.49 11.31 5.12
C ARG A 154 12.63 11.29 6.13
N LEU A 155 12.74 10.23 6.93
CA LEU A 155 13.71 10.14 8.03
C LEU A 155 15.14 9.87 7.56
N ARG A 156 15.32 9.16 6.44
CA ARG A 156 16.64 8.83 5.84
C ARG A 156 17.64 8.28 6.88
N LEU A 157 17.17 7.37 7.74
CA LEU A 157 17.95 6.82 8.83
C LEU A 157 19.19 6.09 8.32
N GLN A 158 20.32 6.37 8.95
CA GLN A 158 21.56 5.62 8.71
C GLN A 158 21.52 4.31 9.53
N PRO A 159 22.28 3.27 9.11
CA PRO A 159 22.38 2.03 9.88
C PRO A 159 22.74 2.28 11.35
N GLY A 160 22.00 1.68 12.27
CA GLY A 160 22.08 1.86 13.71
C GLY A 160 21.25 3.03 14.26
N ALA A 161 20.70 3.90 13.41
CA ALA A 161 19.85 5.00 13.86
C ALA A 161 18.42 4.55 14.14
N VAL A 162 17.78 5.20 15.12
CA VAL A 162 16.41 4.95 15.55
C VAL A 162 15.65 6.28 15.58
N ALA A 163 14.40 6.27 15.10
CA ALA A 163 13.48 7.41 15.25
C ALA A 163 12.13 6.93 15.76
N THR A 164 11.55 7.72 16.66
CA THR A 164 10.16 7.55 17.12
C THR A 164 9.36 8.71 16.59
N ILE A 165 8.21 8.43 15.96
CA ILE A 165 7.36 9.42 15.30
C ILE A 165 5.89 9.21 15.68
N GLY A 166 5.10 10.29 15.63
CA GLY A 166 3.65 10.20 15.64
C GLY A 166 3.13 10.18 14.22
N VAL A 167 2.22 9.26 13.92
CA VAL A 167 1.55 9.14 12.61
C VAL A 167 0.04 9.29 12.76
N ALA A 168 -0.61 9.77 11.70
CA ALA A 168 -2.06 9.74 11.57
C ALA A 168 -2.48 8.34 11.09
N TRP A 169 -2.77 7.43 12.03
CA TRP A 169 -3.16 6.06 11.73
C TRP A 169 -4.64 5.97 11.38
N VAL A 170 -4.95 5.38 10.24
CA VAL A 170 -6.31 5.14 9.74
C VAL A 170 -6.64 3.66 9.89
N ALA A 171 -7.66 3.35 10.71
CA ALA A 171 -8.15 2.00 10.94
C ALA A 171 -9.14 1.56 9.86
N PHE A 172 -9.04 0.32 9.40
CA PHE A 172 -9.99 -0.27 8.45
C PHE A 172 -10.84 -1.36 9.11
N PRO A 173 -12.13 -1.53 8.73
CA PRO A 173 -12.83 -0.76 7.69
C PRO A 173 -13.44 0.57 8.16
N SER A 174 -13.29 0.93 9.44
CA SER A 174 -14.03 2.04 10.08
C SER A 174 -13.61 3.44 9.65
N LEU A 175 -12.45 3.58 9.00
CA LEU A 175 -11.80 4.85 8.64
C LEU A 175 -11.58 5.80 9.82
N ARG A 176 -11.60 5.27 11.06
CA ARG A 176 -11.30 6.05 12.26
C ARG A 176 -9.83 6.44 12.28
N ILE A 177 -9.57 7.74 12.55
CA ILE A 177 -8.23 8.30 12.58
C ILE A 177 -7.81 8.50 14.02
N VAL A 178 -6.62 8.04 14.39
CA VAL A 178 -6.01 8.27 15.69
C VAL A 178 -4.52 8.53 15.56
N ARG A 179 -3.95 9.29 16.50
CA ARG A 179 -2.50 9.40 16.61
C ARG A 179 -1.95 8.08 17.13
N SER A 180 -1.00 7.50 16.41
CA SER A 180 -0.24 6.33 16.82
C SER A 180 1.24 6.66 16.90
N GLU A 181 1.95 6.12 17.90
CA GLU A 181 3.39 6.21 17.98
C GLU A 181 4.02 5.01 17.28
N GLN A 182 5.00 5.29 16.41
CA GLN A 182 5.73 4.29 15.66
C GLN A 182 7.22 4.54 15.78
N GLN A 183 8.00 3.45 15.80
CA GLN A 183 9.44 3.49 15.82
C GLN A 183 10.01 2.78 14.62
N TYR A 184 10.96 3.43 13.96
CA TYR A 184 11.78 2.88 12.88
C TYR A 184 13.23 2.82 13.31
N GLU A 185 13.85 1.66 13.23
CA GLU A 185 15.27 1.41 13.45
C GLU A 185 15.89 0.92 12.16
N CYS A 186 16.86 1.64 11.62
CA CYS A 186 17.60 1.20 10.43
C CYS A 186 18.65 0.17 10.86
N LEU A 187 18.46 -1.10 10.50
CA LEU A 187 19.39 -2.19 10.85
C LEU A 187 20.56 -2.26 9.86
N ALA A 188 20.26 -2.06 8.59
CA ALA A 188 21.19 -1.99 7.47
C ALA A 188 20.52 -1.19 6.34
N VAL A 189 21.26 -0.88 5.27
CA VAL A 189 20.70 -0.23 4.08
C VAL A 189 19.53 -1.08 3.53
N GLY A 190 18.34 -0.48 3.45
CA GLY A 190 17.13 -1.16 2.99
C GLY A 190 16.52 -2.16 4.00
N GLN A 191 17.01 -2.20 5.25
CA GLN A 191 16.48 -3.09 6.28
C GLN A 191 16.12 -2.31 7.54
N TYR A 192 14.88 -2.45 7.98
CA TYR A 192 14.36 -1.73 9.14
C TYR A 192 13.69 -2.67 10.13
N ARG A 193 13.72 -2.29 11.40
CA ARG A 193 12.80 -2.81 12.41
C ARG A 193 11.73 -1.76 12.65
N PHE A 194 10.49 -2.15 12.42
CA PHE A 194 9.29 -1.36 12.71
C PHE A 194 8.69 -1.80 14.04
N ARG A 195 8.19 -0.85 14.83
CA ARG A 195 7.43 -1.12 16.05
C ARG A 195 6.27 -0.14 16.19
N SER A 196 5.13 -0.66 16.66
CA SER A 196 3.95 0.14 17.03
C SER A 196 3.25 -0.54 18.22
N GLY A 197 3.25 0.10 19.39
CA GLY A 197 2.79 -0.53 20.62
C GLY A 197 3.57 -1.82 20.94
N THR A 198 2.85 -2.95 21.03
CA THR A 198 3.45 -4.29 21.25
C THR A 198 3.83 -5.00 19.94
N TYR A 199 3.43 -4.47 18.80
CA TYR A 199 3.73 -5.06 17.49
C TYR A 199 5.16 -4.70 17.04
N SER A 200 5.85 -5.67 16.45
CA SER A 200 7.18 -5.49 15.86
C SER A 200 7.33 -6.37 14.62
N ALA A 201 7.95 -5.83 13.58
CA ALA A 201 8.22 -6.54 12.35
C ALA A 201 9.52 -6.06 11.69
N HIS A 202 10.15 -6.91 10.90
CA HIS A 202 11.24 -6.51 10.01
C HIS A 202 10.65 -6.09 8.66
N LEU A 203 11.19 -5.00 8.11
CA LEU A 203 10.89 -4.50 6.77
C LEU A 203 12.15 -4.58 5.92
N VAL A 204 12.01 -5.11 4.72
CA VAL A 204 13.00 -4.99 3.66
C VAL A 204 12.41 -4.07 2.60
N VAL A 205 13.15 -3.06 2.18
CA VAL A 205 12.70 -2.08 1.18
C VAL A 205 13.72 -1.96 0.04
N ASP A 206 13.25 -1.53 -1.12
CA ASP A 206 14.10 -1.21 -2.26
C ASP A 206 14.77 0.18 -2.12
N ALA A 207 15.45 0.62 -3.17
CA ALA A 207 16.15 1.92 -3.20
C ALA A 207 15.18 3.11 -3.11
N GLU A 208 13.95 2.95 -3.53
CA GLU A 208 12.88 3.95 -3.48
C GLU A 208 12.09 3.91 -2.16
N GLY A 209 12.42 2.96 -1.27
CA GLY A 209 11.77 2.79 0.03
C GLY A 209 10.45 2.00 -0.03
N LEU A 210 10.12 1.39 -1.19
CA LEU A 210 8.96 0.52 -1.31
C LEU A 210 9.23 -0.82 -0.63
N VAL A 211 8.30 -1.27 0.19
CA VAL A 211 8.43 -2.50 0.96
C VAL A 211 8.49 -3.71 0.03
N GLN A 212 9.56 -4.50 0.13
CA GLN A 212 9.74 -5.76 -0.59
C GLN A 212 9.28 -6.96 0.24
N ASP A 213 9.54 -6.88 1.53
CA ASP A 213 9.11 -7.88 2.51
C ASP A 213 8.73 -7.19 3.82
N TYR A 214 7.52 -7.43 4.29
CA TYR A 214 7.02 -7.05 5.60
C TYR A 214 6.78 -8.33 6.37
N GLU A 215 7.65 -8.61 7.35
CA GLU A 215 7.64 -9.86 8.10
C GLU A 215 6.25 -10.23 8.61
N GLY A 216 5.79 -11.44 8.24
CA GLY A 216 4.51 -11.98 8.66
C GLY A 216 3.29 -11.39 7.95
N ALA A 217 3.39 -10.29 7.23
CA ALA A 217 2.24 -9.59 6.64
C ALA A 217 2.29 -9.53 5.10
N TRP A 218 3.17 -8.73 4.51
CA TRP A 218 3.14 -8.45 3.07
C TRP A 218 4.42 -8.87 2.35
N ARG A 219 4.29 -9.27 1.10
CA ARG A 219 5.43 -9.54 0.23
C ARG A 219 5.20 -9.02 -1.17
N ALA A 220 6.20 -8.34 -1.73
CA ALA A 220 6.24 -7.98 -3.15
C ALA A 220 6.37 -9.25 -4.00
N ILE A 221 5.53 -9.36 -5.05
CA ILE A 221 5.51 -10.50 -5.97
C ILE A 221 5.79 -10.09 -7.41
N ALA A 222 5.67 -8.80 -7.73
CA ALA A 222 6.04 -8.21 -9.01
C ALA A 222 6.33 -6.72 -8.85
N GLN A 223 7.25 -6.19 -9.66
CA GLN A 223 7.60 -4.77 -9.72
C GLN A 223 8.01 -4.39 -11.14
N GLY A 224 7.62 -3.18 -11.60
CA GLY A 224 7.94 -2.66 -12.93
C GLY A 224 7.87 -1.14 -13.04
#